data_f20f44713cffd3c2a400ed58c9f8b74e
#
_entry.id   f20f44713cffd3c2a400ed58c9f8b74e
#
_cell.length_a   1.000
_cell.length_b   1.000
_cell.length_c   1.000
_cell.angle_alpha   90.00
_cell.angle_beta   90.00
_cell.angle_gamma   90.00
#
_symmetry.space_group_name_H-M   'P 1'
#
loop_
_entity.id
_entity.type
_entity.pdbx_description
1 polymer ?
#
loop_
_entity_poly.entity_id
_entity_poly.type
_entity_poly.pdbx_seq_one_letter_code
_entity_poly.pdbx_strand_id
1 'polypeptide(L)'
;MEVVSVPSHKGEFFRVLQETERSQTAVMTIAPGADAGPAEEHAGDQILYVLEGQARVRIGDHEYDATPGALVMIPARTRHHVQSTGAQPLFFLTVYTPPAY
;
A
#
# COMPACT_ATOMS: atom_id res chain seq x y z
N MET A 1 -11.47 -3.74 15.33
CA MET A 1 -12.72 -4.03 14.62
C MET A 1 -12.51 -5.16 13.64
N GLU A 2 -13.36 -6.17 13.68
CA GLU A 2 -13.13 -7.39 12.90
C GLU A 2 -13.64 -7.31 11.47
N VAL A 3 -14.59 -6.41 11.19
CA VAL A 3 -15.11 -6.17 9.84
C VAL A 3 -15.08 -4.66 9.58
N VAL A 4 -14.44 -4.27 8.49
CA VAL A 4 -14.25 -2.87 8.12
C VAL A 4 -14.62 -2.68 6.66
N SER A 5 -15.32 -1.60 6.36
CA SER A 5 -15.58 -1.20 4.97
C SER A 5 -14.36 -0.45 4.43
N VAL A 6 -13.60 -1.08 3.56
CA VAL A 6 -12.40 -0.47 2.98
C VAL A 6 -12.72 0.82 2.22
N PRO A 7 -13.75 0.88 1.35
CA PRO A 7 -14.04 2.12 0.60
C PRO A 7 -14.39 3.31 1.48
N SER A 8 -14.89 3.08 2.70
CA SER A 8 -15.26 4.16 3.63
C SER A 8 -14.05 4.98 4.09
N HIS A 9 -12.85 4.47 3.91
CA HIS A 9 -11.62 5.13 4.34
C HIS A 9 -10.83 5.75 3.18
N LYS A 10 -11.39 5.79 2.01
CA LYS A 10 -10.77 6.50 0.89
C LYS A 10 -10.65 7.99 1.21
N GLY A 11 -9.49 8.56 0.90
CA GLY A 11 -9.19 9.96 1.15
C GLY A 11 -8.16 10.18 2.26
N GLU A 12 -8.02 9.23 3.16
CA GLU A 12 -7.00 9.32 4.21
C GLU A 12 -5.65 8.89 3.65
N PHE A 13 -4.60 9.67 3.93
CA PHE A 13 -3.28 9.35 3.42
C PHE A 13 -2.80 7.99 3.91
N PHE A 14 -2.96 7.71 5.19
CA PHE A 14 -2.62 6.41 5.78
C PHE A 14 -3.52 6.14 6.98
N ARG A 15 -4.13 4.96 7.01
CA ARG A 15 -4.97 4.54 8.12
C ARG A 15 -4.84 3.05 8.39
N VAL A 16 -4.44 2.69 9.60
CA VAL A 16 -4.51 1.30 10.07
C VAL A 16 -5.97 0.95 10.33
N LEU A 17 -6.42 -0.16 9.77
CA LEU A 17 -7.81 -0.61 9.89
C LEU A 17 -7.97 -1.72 10.92
N GLN A 18 -7.09 -2.71 10.88
CA GLN A 18 -7.19 -3.91 11.71
C GLN A 18 -5.80 -4.37 12.11
N GLU A 19 -5.70 -5.02 13.27
CA GLU A 19 -4.42 -5.50 13.73
C GLU A 19 -4.55 -6.68 14.67
N THR A 20 -3.67 -7.64 14.50
CA THR A 20 -3.40 -8.72 15.45
C THR A 20 -1.89 -8.75 15.70
N GLU A 21 -1.42 -9.67 16.52
CA GLU A 21 0.03 -9.85 16.70
C GLU A 21 0.76 -10.27 15.43
N ARG A 22 0.02 -10.84 14.46
CA ARG A 22 0.61 -11.47 13.27
C ARG A 22 0.38 -10.69 11.98
N SER A 23 -0.57 -9.76 11.97
CA SER A 23 -0.88 -9.02 10.75
C SER A 23 -1.53 -7.69 11.05
N GLN A 24 -1.45 -6.80 10.08
CA GLN A 24 -2.02 -5.47 10.17
C GLN A 24 -2.53 -5.08 8.80
N THR A 25 -3.77 -4.59 8.73
CA THR A 25 -4.33 -4.06 7.50
C THR A 25 -4.37 -2.54 7.56
N ALA A 26 -4.12 -1.90 6.43
CA ALA A 26 -4.16 -0.45 6.32
C ALA A 26 -4.57 -0.04 4.92
N VAL A 27 -4.96 1.22 4.77
CA VAL A 27 -5.22 1.82 3.46
C VAL A 27 -4.40 3.08 3.31
N MET A 28 -4.10 3.42 2.05
CA MET A 28 -3.50 4.70 1.68
C MET A 28 -4.26 5.31 0.53
N THR A 29 -4.36 6.64 0.56
CA THR A 29 -4.85 7.44 -0.56
C THR A 29 -3.77 8.47 -0.89
N ILE A 30 -3.21 8.38 -2.09
CA ILE A 30 -2.10 9.22 -2.52
C ILE A 30 -2.55 10.09 -3.68
N ALA A 31 -2.42 11.40 -3.53
CA ALA A 31 -2.80 12.35 -4.56
C ALA A 31 -2.05 12.10 -5.88
N PRO A 32 -2.64 12.44 -7.03
CA PRO A 32 -1.97 12.29 -8.32
C PRO A 32 -0.59 12.97 -8.31
N GLY A 33 0.44 12.25 -8.75
CA GLY A 33 1.80 12.76 -8.82
C GLY A 33 2.58 12.72 -7.50
N ALA A 34 1.91 12.44 -6.38
CA ALA A 34 2.55 12.30 -5.08
C ALA A 34 3.01 10.86 -4.84
N ASP A 35 3.68 10.63 -3.73
CA ASP A 35 4.15 9.30 -3.36
C ASP A 35 3.81 8.97 -1.89
N ALA A 36 4.13 7.74 -1.49
CA ALA A 36 3.87 7.25 -0.14
C ALA A 36 4.87 7.75 0.90
N GLY A 37 5.81 8.58 0.50
CA GLY A 37 6.91 9.03 1.33
C GLY A 37 8.23 8.42 0.88
N PRO A 38 9.32 8.60 1.65
CA PRO A 38 10.62 8.04 1.30
C PRO A 38 10.58 6.53 1.13
N ALA A 39 11.52 6.00 0.35
CA ALA A 39 11.66 4.56 0.22
C ALA A 39 11.89 3.92 1.59
N GLU A 40 11.23 2.80 1.83
CA GLU A 40 11.24 2.09 3.11
C GLU A 40 11.52 0.61 2.91
N GLU A 41 11.83 -0.07 4.01
CA GLU A 41 11.81 -1.52 4.08
C GLU A 41 11.23 -1.93 5.43
N HIS A 42 10.57 -3.08 5.45
CA HIS A 42 9.95 -3.61 6.67
C HIS A 42 10.58 -4.96 7.02
N ALA A 43 10.52 -5.31 8.30
CA ALA A 43 11.03 -6.59 8.77
C ALA A 43 10.22 -7.77 8.23
N GLY A 44 8.94 -7.55 7.97
CA GLY A 44 8.04 -8.56 7.42
C GLY A 44 7.64 -8.27 5.98
N ASP A 45 6.71 -9.07 5.49
CA ASP A 45 6.16 -8.90 4.15
C ASP A 45 5.11 -7.82 4.11
N GLN A 46 4.95 -7.21 2.94
CA GLN A 46 3.86 -6.28 2.66
C GLN A 46 3.14 -6.73 1.40
N ILE A 47 1.83 -6.80 1.48
CA ILE A 47 0.97 -7.15 0.34
C ILE A 47 0.13 -5.92 0.04
N LEU A 48 0.04 -5.55 -1.24
CA LEU A 48 -0.62 -4.34 -1.67
C LEU A 48 -1.62 -4.69 -2.76
N TYR A 49 -2.86 -4.22 -2.61
CA TYR A 49 -3.92 -4.43 -3.60
C TYR A 49 -4.46 -3.09 -4.06
N VAL A 50 -4.30 -2.79 -5.35
CA VAL A 50 -4.74 -1.52 -5.93
C VAL A 50 -6.25 -1.54 -6.16
N LEU A 51 -6.95 -0.58 -5.56
CA LEU A 51 -8.40 -0.44 -5.69
C LEU A 51 -8.77 0.60 -6.75
N GLU A 52 -8.07 1.74 -6.76
CA GLU A 52 -8.34 2.84 -7.69
C GLU A 52 -7.04 3.55 -8.02
N GLY A 53 -6.99 4.17 -9.19
CA GLY A 53 -5.82 4.92 -9.63
C GLY A 53 -4.75 4.03 -10.23
N GLN A 54 -3.56 4.56 -10.35
CA GLN A 54 -2.41 3.85 -10.92
C GLN A 54 -1.18 4.07 -10.04
N ALA A 55 -0.39 3.03 -9.89
CA ALA A 55 0.81 3.08 -9.08
C ALA A 55 2.03 2.69 -9.91
N ARG A 56 3.16 3.30 -9.57
CA ARG A 56 4.47 2.76 -9.90
C ARG A 56 5.08 2.28 -8.60
N VAL A 57 5.38 0.99 -8.53
CA VAL A 57 5.96 0.37 -7.35
C VAL A 57 7.38 -0.06 -7.67
N ARG A 58 8.34 0.50 -6.94
CA ARG A 58 9.73 0.08 -7.02
C ARG A 58 9.98 -0.93 -5.90
N ILE A 59 10.50 -2.09 -6.27
CA ILE A 59 10.84 -3.17 -5.33
C ILE A 59 12.26 -3.58 -5.62
N GLY A 60 13.19 -3.24 -4.70
CA GLY A 60 14.62 -3.41 -4.96
C GLY A 60 15.03 -2.58 -6.17
N ASP A 61 15.57 -3.25 -7.19
CA ASP A 61 16.04 -2.60 -8.43
C ASP A 61 15.01 -2.65 -9.56
N HIS A 62 13.80 -3.17 -9.31
CA HIS A 62 12.78 -3.34 -10.33
C HIS A 62 11.63 -2.36 -10.11
N GLU A 63 11.06 -1.88 -11.21
CA GLU A 63 9.86 -1.05 -11.19
C GLU A 63 8.71 -1.76 -11.88
N TYR A 64 7.52 -1.63 -11.29
CA TYR A 64 6.30 -2.24 -11.81
C TYR A 64 5.20 -1.20 -11.86
N ASP A 65 4.39 -1.24 -12.92
CA ASP A 65 3.16 -0.45 -12.98
C ASP A 65 2.02 -1.33 -12.50
N ALA A 66 1.17 -0.77 -11.62
CA ALA A 66 0.04 -1.48 -11.07
C ALA A 66 -1.23 -0.67 -11.27
N THR A 67 -2.26 -1.32 -11.79
CA THR A 67 -3.58 -0.75 -12.06
C THR A 67 -4.62 -1.40 -11.15
N PRO A 68 -5.87 -0.88 -11.11
CA PRO A 68 -6.89 -1.47 -10.24
C PRO A 68 -7.04 -2.98 -10.44
N GLY A 69 -7.06 -3.70 -9.33
CA GLY A 69 -7.08 -5.16 -9.32
C GLY A 69 -5.71 -5.82 -9.25
N ALA A 70 -4.63 -5.05 -9.36
CA ALA A 70 -3.28 -5.60 -9.26
C ALA A 70 -2.95 -5.95 -7.80
N LEU A 71 -2.32 -7.10 -7.63
CA LEU A 71 -1.81 -7.57 -6.34
C LEU A 71 -0.29 -7.52 -6.38
N VAL A 72 0.32 -6.87 -5.39
CA VAL A 72 1.76 -6.67 -5.34
C VAL A 72 2.31 -7.28 -4.06
N MET A 73 3.36 -8.08 -4.18
CA MET A 73 4.08 -8.63 -3.03
C MET A 73 5.40 -7.90 -2.86
N ILE A 74 5.61 -7.33 -1.68
CA ILE A 74 6.87 -6.72 -1.29
C ILE A 74 7.48 -7.61 -0.19
N PRO A 75 8.51 -8.40 -0.53
CA PRO A 75 9.12 -9.30 0.45
C PRO A 75 9.78 -8.56 1.61
N ALA A 76 9.90 -9.24 2.74
CA ALA A 76 10.59 -8.72 3.92
C ALA A 76 11.97 -8.16 3.56
N ARG A 77 12.33 -7.07 4.20
CA ARG A 77 13.65 -6.42 4.09
C ARG A 77 14.00 -5.99 2.68
N THR A 78 13.00 -5.73 1.85
CA THR A 78 13.21 -5.24 0.49
C THR A 78 12.83 -3.77 0.43
N ARG A 79 13.78 -2.93 0.03
CA ARG A 79 13.54 -1.50 -0.11
C ARG A 79 12.53 -1.26 -1.22
N HIS A 80 11.54 -0.44 -0.94
CA HIS A 80 10.44 -0.18 -1.88
C HIS A 80 9.94 1.25 -1.80
N HIS A 81 9.25 1.67 -2.87
CA HIS A 81 8.68 3.00 -2.99
C HIS A 81 7.40 2.91 -3.83
N VAL A 82 6.36 3.62 -3.43
CA VAL A 82 5.08 3.64 -4.14
C VAL A 82 4.75 5.06 -4.56
N GLN A 83 4.45 5.24 -5.84
CA GLN A 83 4.11 6.53 -6.43
C GLN A 83 2.76 6.48 -7.13
N SER A 84 1.97 7.53 -6.98
CA SER A 84 0.70 7.71 -7.70
C SER A 84 1.01 8.34 -9.06
N THR A 85 0.77 7.60 -10.14
CA THR A 85 1.17 8.02 -11.50
C THR A 85 -0.01 8.37 -12.40
N GLY A 86 -1.23 8.08 -11.99
CA GLY A 86 -2.41 8.37 -12.81
C GLY A 86 -2.94 9.78 -12.60
N ALA A 87 -4.03 10.09 -13.31
CA ALA A 87 -4.74 11.36 -13.18
C ALA A 87 -5.68 11.38 -11.97
N GLN A 88 -5.99 10.22 -11.41
CA GLN A 88 -6.83 10.05 -10.23
C GLN A 88 -5.99 9.67 -9.02
N PRO A 89 -6.47 9.94 -7.79
CA PRO A 89 -5.78 9.48 -6.60
C PRO A 89 -5.57 7.97 -6.62
N LEU A 90 -4.43 7.53 -6.14
CA LEU A 90 -4.16 6.11 -5.92
C LEU A 90 -4.74 5.71 -4.58
N PHE A 91 -5.59 4.70 -4.59
CA PHE A 91 -6.17 4.14 -3.37
C PHE A 91 -5.90 2.65 -3.33
N PHE A 92 -5.24 2.19 -2.27
CA PHE A 92 -4.91 0.78 -2.14
C PHE A 92 -5.04 0.28 -0.71
N LEU A 93 -5.30 -1.02 -0.62
CA LEU A 93 -5.29 -1.77 0.63
C LEU A 93 -3.90 -2.39 0.78
N THR A 94 -3.37 -2.37 1.98
CA THR A 94 -2.09 -3.02 2.26
C THR A 94 -2.19 -3.89 3.51
N VAL A 95 -1.43 -4.98 3.51
CA VAL A 95 -1.34 -5.92 4.63
C VAL A 95 0.12 -6.08 5.00
N TYR A 96 0.43 -5.90 6.27
CA TYR A 96 1.77 -6.12 6.83
C TYR A 96 1.77 -7.38 7.68
N THR A 97 2.70 -8.27 7.48
CA THR A 97 2.84 -9.52 8.25
C THR A 97 4.29 -9.72 8.68
N PRO A 98 4.62 -9.46 9.95
CA PRO A 98 3.81 -8.94 11.06
C PRO A 98 3.51 -7.43 10.92
N PRO A 99 2.78 -6.84 11.86
CA PRO A 99 2.50 -5.40 11.85
C PRO A 99 3.77 -4.56 11.71
N ALA A 100 3.68 -3.50 10.89
CA ALA A 100 4.79 -2.58 10.64
C ALA A 100 4.63 -1.23 11.35
N TYR A 101 3.41 -0.90 11.76
CA TYR A 101 3.09 0.40 12.34
C TYR A 101 2.31 0.30 13.64
#